data_a4a0bef219a5ae3dde344551a606194f
#
_entry.id   a4a0bef219a5ae3dde344551a606194f
#
_cell.length_a   1.000
_cell.length_b   1.000
_cell.length_c   1.000
_cell.angle_alpha   90.00
_cell.angle_beta   90.00
_cell.angle_gamma   90.00
#
_symmetry.space_group_name_H-M   'P 1'
#
loop_
_entity.id
_entity.type
_entity.pdbx_description
1 polymer ?
#
loop_
_entity_poly.entity_id
_entity_poly.type
_entity_poly.pdbx_seq_one_letter_code
_entity_poly.pdbx_strand_id
1 'polypeptide(L)'
;MQTSSKEGKKVLLRVSNLKQYFPLKKKGLFVKANDGITLDIYEGETFGLVGESGCGKSTLGRTLLQLYRQTDGRTMYYGRTLDDLAPAYVKKTLQTLDKRREKWHELKKHLANVQKEYDALPDGEAKYKKHNELDKAVKDENDALLDMANLIGGFVCVKDVHPAQKLFLEEYRISSARVKEMNRRAAVQLDLDDVLFDIKKGEEKGKNGGGLKNKETKLRADLAKIDEKLADLACQIGDVRKQLDTMRAQYAGDADFARYEVLRDEGIDLARLEYNEIRRLRRDLQLIFQDPYSSLNPRMTVGNIIGEGLLAHGFFKKNDERMQEYIIKTMEDAGLASYFLHRFPHQFSGGQRQRIGIARSLAVQPKFVVCDEAVSALDVSIQSQIINLLADLKEQSNLTYLFITHDLSVVKYISDRIGVMYLGNMVELANTQELFDHPLHPYTEALMAAIPTTDVEEHRELRILEGDIPSPVNPPQGCKFHTRCAHCTEICKHAVPEWKEMAPGHFVACHHPLGGEE
;
A
#
# COMPACT_ATOMS: atom_id res chain seq x y z
N MET A 1 2.67 -12.62 14.40
CA MET A 1 1.72 -11.69 15.05
C MET A 1 0.46 -11.65 14.21
N GLN A 2 -0.61 -12.28 14.67
CA GLN A 2 -1.93 -12.15 14.05
C GLN A 2 -2.47 -10.79 14.46
N THR A 3 -2.49 -9.84 13.52
CA THR A 3 -3.32 -8.66 13.70
C THR A 3 -4.77 -9.14 13.68
N SER A 4 -5.48 -8.97 14.81
CA SER A 4 -6.90 -9.27 14.88
C SER A 4 -7.60 -8.54 13.74
N SER A 5 -8.16 -9.30 12.79
CA SER A 5 -9.06 -8.73 11.80
C SER A 5 -10.20 -8.07 12.58
N LYS A 6 -10.25 -6.73 12.55
CA LYS A 6 -11.46 -6.04 13.03
C LYS A 6 -12.63 -6.60 12.22
N GLU A 7 -13.66 -6.99 12.93
CA GLU A 7 -14.91 -7.56 12.44
C GLU A 7 -15.26 -7.08 11.02
N GLY A 8 -15.05 -7.94 10.03
CA GLY A 8 -15.59 -7.80 8.69
C GLY A 8 -14.85 -6.88 7.70
N LYS A 9 -13.84 -6.10 8.07
CA LYS A 9 -13.11 -5.23 7.12
C LYS A 9 -11.96 -5.98 6.43
N LYS A 10 -11.97 -5.96 5.09
CA LYS A 10 -10.95 -6.61 4.27
C LYS A 10 -9.70 -5.73 4.18
N VAL A 11 -8.51 -6.32 4.42
CA VAL A 11 -7.23 -5.63 4.26
C VAL A 11 -6.96 -5.40 2.77
N LEU A 12 -6.61 -4.18 2.38
CA LEU A 12 -6.14 -3.83 1.05
C LEU A 12 -4.61 -3.84 0.95
N LEU A 13 -3.95 -3.27 1.96
CA LEU A 13 -2.48 -3.25 2.06
C LEU A 13 -2.06 -3.69 3.48
N ARG A 14 -1.10 -4.61 3.55
CA ARG A 14 -0.41 -4.99 4.79
C ARG A 14 1.05 -4.64 4.68
N VAL A 15 1.51 -3.81 5.57
CA VAL A 15 2.89 -3.35 5.65
C VAL A 15 3.53 -3.97 6.88
N SER A 16 4.66 -4.65 6.70
CA SER A 16 5.37 -5.31 7.80
C SER A 16 6.83 -4.90 7.79
N ASN A 17 7.26 -4.20 8.85
CA ASN A 17 8.64 -3.79 9.06
C ASN A 17 9.29 -3.09 7.84
N LEU A 18 8.52 -2.23 7.16
CA LEU A 18 8.98 -1.52 5.97
C LEU A 18 10.10 -0.55 6.33
N LYS A 19 11.22 -0.62 5.60
CA LYS A 19 12.33 0.33 5.70
C LYS A 19 12.61 0.96 4.35
N GLN A 20 12.81 2.28 4.39
CA GLN A 20 13.26 3.06 3.24
C GLN A 20 14.44 3.94 3.63
N TYR A 21 15.62 3.58 3.15
CA TYR A 21 16.87 4.27 3.42
C TYR A 21 17.44 4.86 2.13
N PHE A 22 17.89 6.10 2.19
CA PHE A 22 18.54 6.78 1.07
C PHE A 22 20.04 6.91 1.35
N PRO A 23 20.92 6.43 0.47
CA PRO A 23 22.36 6.54 0.65
C PRO A 23 22.81 8.00 0.51
N LEU A 24 23.74 8.42 1.37
CA LEU A 24 24.41 9.70 1.28
C LEU A 24 25.73 9.57 0.50
N LYS A 25 26.28 10.71 0.06
CA LYS A 25 27.58 10.76 -0.64
C LYS A 25 28.71 10.11 0.17
N LYS A 26 28.71 10.23 1.50
CA LYS A 26 29.67 9.57 2.37
C LYS A 26 29.30 8.10 2.54
N LYS A 27 30.18 7.19 2.13
CA LYS A 27 29.96 5.74 2.17
C LYS A 27 29.58 5.26 3.58
N GLY A 28 28.52 4.47 3.65
CA GLY A 28 28.04 3.90 4.92
C GLY A 28 27.03 4.77 5.69
N LEU A 29 26.74 6.00 5.25
CA LEU A 29 25.70 6.83 5.83
C LEU A 29 24.41 6.80 4.99
N PHE A 30 23.28 6.72 5.69
CA PHE A 30 21.95 6.66 5.09
C PHE A 30 21.00 7.62 5.82
N VAL A 31 20.10 8.24 5.07
CA VAL A 31 18.91 8.87 5.63
C VAL A 31 17.88 7.77 5.87
N LYS A 32 17.55 7.48 7.09
CA LYS A 32 16.53 6.47 7.48
C LYS A 32 15.16 7.12 7.46
N ALA A 33 14.61 7.28 6.26
CA ALA A 33 13.35 7.99 6.07
C ALA A 33 12.13 7.23 6.62
N ASN A 34 12.13 5.90 6.50
CA ASN A 34 11.19 5.01 7.18
C ASN A 34 12.00 3.85 7.78
N ASP A 35 11.72 3.47 9.02
CA ASP A 35 12.54 2.53 9.78
C ASP A 35 11.67 1.59 10.62
N GLY A 36 11.11 0.55 9.98
CA GLY A 36 10.32 -0.47 10.65
C GLY A 36 8.83 -0.17 10.76
N ILE A 37 8.24 0.43 9.71
CA ILE A 37 6.81 0.72 9.66
C ILE A 37 5.99 -0.57 9.54
N THR A 38 5.02 -0.75 10.45
CA THR A 38 4.07 -1.87 10.43
C THR A 38 2.65 -1.34 10.60
N LEU A 39 1.78 -1.61 9.62
CA LEU A 39 0.37 -1.19 9.64
C LEU A 39 -0.44 -1.96 8.60
N ASP A 40 -1.74 -2.09 8.81
CA ASP A 40 -2.72 -2.55 7.83
C ASP A 40 -3.60 -1.38 7.38
N ILE A 41 -3.90 -1.30 6.08
CA ILE A 41 -4.86 -0.36 5.48
C ILE A 41 -6.02 -1.20 4.92
N TYR A 42 -7.26 -0.86 5.28
CA TYR A 42 -8.45 -1.62 4.90
C TYR A 42 -9.10 -1.06 3.64
N GLU A 43 -9.83 -1.91 2.90
CA GLU A 43 -10.60 -1.47 1.72
C GLU A 43 -11.66 -0.44 2.13
N GLY A 44 -11.75 0.66 1.38
CA GLY A 44 -12.73 1.73 1.57
C GLY A 44 -12.44 2.65 2.76
N GLU A 45 -11.31 2.51 3.47
CA GLU A 45 -10.97 3.46 4.55
C GLU A 45 -10.18 4.67 4.06
N THR A 46 -10.26 5.75 4.81
CA THR A 46 -9.29 6.85 4.77
C THR A 46 -8.35 6.70 5.96
N PHE A 47 -7.12 6.28 5.67
CA PHE A 47 -6.06 6.21 6.67
C PHE A 47 -5.30 7.54 6.72
N GLY A 48 -5.44 8.29 7.80
CA GLY A 48 -4.71 9.54 8.04
C GLY A 48 -3.28 9.27 8.50
N LEU A 49 -2.32 10.03 7.99
CA LEU A 49 -0.92 9.94 8.39
C LEU A 49 -0.40 11.32 8.76
N VAL A 50 -0.07 11.51 10.04
CA VAL A 50 0.33 12.79 10.61
C VAL A 50 1.71 12.74 11.26
N GLY A 51 2.29 13.90 11.51
CA GLY A 51 3.58 14.10 12.18
C GLY A 51 4.31 15.31 11.63
N GLU A 52 5.41 15.70 12.27
CA GLU A 52 6.20 16.87 11.88
C GLU A 52 6.78 16.76 10.47
N SER A 53 7.09 17.92 9.86
CA SER A 53 7.71 17.96 8.52
C SER A 53 9.05 17.20 8.52
N GLY A 54 9.29 16.41 7.46
CA GLY A 54 10.52 15.62 7.35
C GLY A 54 10.51 14.28 8.11
N CYS A 55 9.45 13.90 8.83
CA CYS A 55 9.39 12.63 9.56
C CYS A 55 9.21 11.39 8.68
N GLY A 56 9.09 11.53 7.34
CA GLY A 56 9.06 10.40 6.40
C GLY A 56 7.69 10.04 5.82
N LYS A 57 6.61 10.80 6.06
CA LYS A 57 5.23 10.54 5.59
C LYS A 57 5.13 10.39 4.07
N SER A 58 5.56 11.40 3.31
CA SER A 58 5.56 11.38 1.84
C SER A 58 6.45 10.28 1.27
N THR A 59 7.54 9.96 1.98
CA THR A 59 8.41 8.83 1.61
C THR A 59 7.66 7.51 1.77
N LEU A 60 6.92 7.33 2.86
CA LEU A 60 6.10 6.12 3.07
C LEU A 60 5.07 5.98 1.95
N GLY A 61 4.27 7.01 1.67
CA GLY A 61 3.27 6.98 0.59
C GLY A 61 3.88 6.61 -0.77
N ARG A 62 5.00 7.22 -1.13
CA ARG A 62 5.71 6.92 -2.40
C ARG A 62 6.32 5.51 -2.41
N THR A 63 6.75 5.00 -1.27
CA THR A 63 7.28 3.64 -1.15
C THR A 63 6.17 2.59 -1.28
N LEU A 64 4.99 2.83 -0.69
CA LEU A 64 3.82 1.95 -0.86
C LEU A 64 3.37 1.86 -2.33
N LEU A 65 3.47 2.95 -3.08
CA LEU A 65 3.20 2.99 -4.52
C LEU A 65 4.36 2.43 -5.38
N GLN A 66 5.44 1.95 -4.75
CA GLN A 66 6.67 1.47 -5.42
C GLN A 66 7.28 2.52 -6.38
N LEU A 67 7.13 3.81 -6.08
CA LEU A 67 7.89 4.88 -6.71
C LEU A 67 9.33 4.93 -6.18
N TYR A 68 9.50 4.58 -4.90
CA TYR A 68 10.79 4.20 -4.31
C TYR A 68 10.75 2.70 -4.01
N ARG A 69 11.79 1.99 -4.43
CA ARG A 69 11.91 0.58 -4.09
C ARG A 69 12.33 0.48 -2.62
N GLN A 70 11.50 -0.14 -1.79
CA GLN A 70 11.80 -0.29 -0.37
C GLN A 70 13.14 -1.02 -0.13
N THR A 71 13.85 -0.57 0.89
CA THR A 71 15.16 -1.14 1.25
C THR A 71 14.99 -2.50 1.92
N ASP A 72 13.90 -2.66 2.71
CA ASP A 72 13.65 -3.85 3.50
C ASP A 72 12.17 -3.93 3.95
N GLY A 73 11.75 -5.08 4.51
CA GLY A 73 10.39 -5.35 4.94
C GLY A 73 9.48 -5.82 3.81
N ARG A 74 8.18 -5.90 4.07
CA ARG A 74 7.16 -6.43 3.14
C ARG A 74 6.01 -5.44 2.96
N THR A 75 5.46 -5.42 1.76
CA THR A 75 4.24 -4.68 1.44
C THR A 75 3.34 -5.58 0.62
N MET A 76 2.37 -6.21 1.30
CA MET A 76 1.39 -7.12 0.68
C MET A 76 0.19 -6.33 0.18
N TYR A 77 -0.21 -6.55 -1.07
CA TYR A 77 -1.37 -5.95 -1.71
C TYR A 77 -2.42 -6.99 -2.05
N TYR A 78 -3.64 -6.78 -1.60
CA TYR A 78 -4.76 -7.72 -1.74
C TYR A 78 -5.85 -7.26 -2.74
N GLY A 79 -5.65 -6.14 -3.39
CA GLY A 79 -6.60 -5.65 -4.41
C GLY A 79 -6.62 -6.50 -5.69
N ARG A 80 -5.64 -7.40 -5.87
CA ARG A 80 -5.59 -8.44 -6.90
C ARG A 80 -5.02 -9.72 -6.32
N THR A 81 -5.31 -10.85 -6.99
CA THR A 81 -4.77 -12.15 -6.61
C THR A 81 -3.46 -12.46 -7.34
N LEU A 82 -2.72 -13.45 -6.85
CA LEU A 82 -1.54 -14.00 -7.54
C LEU A 82 -1.90 -14.51 -8.95
N ASP A 83 -3.11 -15.06 -9.14
CA ASP A 83 -3.60 -15.55 -10.43
C ASP A 83 -3.85 -14.44 -11.46
N ASP A 84 -4.13 -13.20 -11.00
CA ASP A 84 -4.39 -12.07 -11.89
C ASP A 84 -3.11 -11.41 -12.42
N LEU A 85 -1.97 -11.66 -11.76
CA LEU A 85 -0.68 -11.07 -12.12
C LEU A 85 0.36 -12.11 -12.52
N ALA A 86 0.33 -13.31 -11.91
CA ALA A 86 1.33 -14.37 -12.01
C ALA A 86 2.77 -13.83 -11.83
N PRO A 87 3.13 -13.27 -10.65
CA PRO A 87 4.39 -12.56 -10.48
C PRO A 87 5.61 -13.47 -10.67
N ALA A 88 6.65 -12.96 -11.30
CA ALA A 88 7.88 -13.70 -11.60
C ALA A 88 8.59 -14.20 -10.33
N TYR A 89 8.46 -13.48 -9.20
CA TYR A 89 9.07 -13.91 -7.94
C TYR A 89 8.47 -15.22 -7.40
N VAL A 90 7.19 -15.52 -7.70
CA VAL A 90 6.55 -16.78 -7.30
C VAL A 90 7.27 -17.95 -7.96
N LYS A 91 7.45 -17.90 -9.30
CA LYS A 91 8.21 -18.90 -10.04
C LYS A 91 9.63 -19.07 -9.52
N LYS A 92 10.34 -17.94 -9.33
CA LYS A 92 11.73 -17.94 -8.83
C LYS A 92 11.82 -18.60 -7.45
N THR A 93 10.89 -18.29 -6.55
CA THR A 93 10.85 -18.88 -5.21
C THR A 93 10.61 -20.38 -5.28
N LEU A 94 9.60 -20.81 -6.04
CA LEU A 94 9.26 -22.23 -6.19
C LEU A 94 10.41 -23.01 -6.82
N GLN A 95 11.10 -22.48 -7.83
CA GLN A 95 12.24 -23.15 -8.48
C GLN A 95 13.48 -23.27 -7.58
N THR A 96 13.64 -22.40 -6.59
CA THR A 96 14.79 -22.37 -5.67
C THR A 96 14.44 -22.81 -4.26
N LEU A 97 13.34 -23.54 -4.10
CA LEU A 97 12.74 -23.84 -2.79
C LEU A 97 13.70 -24.60 -1.86
N ASP A 98 14.43 -25.60 -2.35
CA ASP A 98 15.38 -26.38 -1.54
C ASP A 98 16.49 -25.50 -0.97
N LYS A 99 17.13 -24.67 -1.81
CA LYS A 99 18.18 -23.72 -1.38
C LYS A 99 17.67 -22.72 -0.35
N ARG A 100 16.39 -22.30 -0.50
CA ARG A 100 15.77 -21.37 0.46
C ARG A 100 15.47 -22.05 1.79
N ARG A 101 15.03 -23.31 1.77
CA ARG A 101 14.82 -24.12 2.98
C ARG A 101 16.14 -24.38 3.72
N GLU A 102 17.21 -24.72 3.00
CA GLU A 102 18.55 -24.86 3.58
C GLU A 102 18.99 -23.58 4.28
N LYS A 103 18.88 -22.44 3.60
CA LYS A 103 19.20 -21.13 4.16
C LYS A 103 18.35 -20.81 5.40
N TRP A 104 17.05 -21.08 5.35
CA TRP A 104 16.17 -20.87 6.49
C TRP A 104 16.59 -21.74 7.69
N HIS A 105 16.94 -23.02 7.49
CA HIS A 105 17.44 -23.88 8.55
C HIS A 105 18.75 -23.39 9.15
N GLU A 106 19.65 -22.80 8.34
CA GLU A 106 20.87 -22.17 8.82
C GLU A 106 20.56 -20.96 9.70
N LEU A 107 19.67 -20.08 9.25
CA LEU A 107 19.24 -18.89 10.00
C LEU A 107 18.53 -19.28 11.30
N LYS A 108 17.69 -20.31 11.30
CA LYS A 108 17.04 -20.85 12.50
C LYS A 108 18.06 -21.37 13.53
N LYS A 109 19.13 -22.04 13.08
CA LYS A 109 20.24 -22.46 13.96
C LYS A 109 21.00 -21.25 14.50
N HIS A 110 21.28 -20.28 13.65
CA HIS A 110 21.94 -19.04 14.06
C HIS A 110 21.12 -18.31 15.14
N LEU A 111 19.82 -18.12 14.91
CA LEU A 111 18.91 -17.53 15.89
C LEU A 111 18.94 -18.26 17.24
N ALA A 112 18.87 -19.59 17.22
CA ALA A 112 18.93 -20.38 18.46
C ALA A 112 20.25 -20.20 19.24
N ASN A 113 21.38 -20.00 18.55
CA ASN A 113 22.66 -19.71 19.17
C ASN A 113 22.70 -18.30 19.76
N VAL A 114 22.28 -17.27 18.99
CA VAL A 114 22.24 -15.88 19.46
C VAL A 114 21.30 -15.73 20.66
N GLN A 115 20.16 -16.45 20.67
CA GLN A 115 19.21 -16.47 21.78
C GLN A 115 19.88 -17.03 23.05
N LYS A 116 20.59 -18.17 22.96
CA LYS A 116 21.32 -18.75 24.10
C LYS A 116 22.38 -17.80 24.67
N GLU A 117 23.12 -17.11 23.78
CA GLU A 117 24.11 -16.13 24.20
C GLU A 117 23.47 -14.91 24.87
N TYR A 118 22.31 -14.46 24.38
CA TYR A 118 21.55 -13.37 24.98
C TYR A 118 21.03 -13.73 26.37
N ASP A 119 20.45 -14.93 26.52
CA ASP A 119 19.90 -15.42 27.79
C ASP A 119 20.99 -15.63 28.86
N ALA A 120 22.22 -15.91 28.45
CA ALA A 120 23.37 -16.09 29.35
C ALA A 120 23.97 -14.76 29.84
N LEU A 121 23.62 -13.62 29.27
CA LEU A 121 24.17 -12.32 29.64
C LEU A 121 23.41 -11.70 30.82
N PRO A 122 24.12 -11.13 31.82
CA PRO A 122 23.50 -10.34 32.86
C PRO A 122 22.94 -9.03 32.30
N ASP A 123 21.98 -8.44 33.00
CA ASP A 123 21.40 -7.16 32.60
C ASP A 123 22.47 -6.05 32.60
N GLY A 124 22.58 -5.33 31.50
CA GLY A 124 23.58 -4.29 31.30
C GLY A 124 23.83 -3.97 29.82
N GLU A 125 24.79 -3.10 29.56
CA GLU A 125 25.11 -2.61 28.20
C GLU A 125 25.46 -3.72 27.21
N ALA A 126 26.10 -4.80 27.65
CA ALA A 126 26.42 -5.96 26.82
C ALA A 126 25.16 -6.67 26.34
N LYS A 127 24.15 -6.83 27.22
CA LYS A 127 22.86 -7.46 26.89
C LYS A 127 22.06 -6.60 25.91
N TYR A 128 22.08 -5.26 26.06
CA TYR A 128 21.44 -4.34 25.10
C TYR A 128 22.06 -4.42 23.70
N LYS A 129 23.39 -4.51 23.61
CA LYS A 129 24.07 -4.71 22.31
C LYS A 129 23.69 -6.06 21.69
N LYS A 130 23.63 -7.11 22.51
CA LYS A 130 23.24 -8.45 22.05
C LYS A 130 21.77 -8.53 21.65
N HIS A 131 20.89 -7.74 22.27
CA HIS A 131 19.49 -7.62 21.90
C HIS A 131 19.32 -7.18 20.44
N ASN A 132 20.09 -6.18 20.00
CA ASN A 132 20.05 -5.74 18.60
C ASN A 132 20.49 -6.84 17.60
N GLU A 133 21.43 -7.70 18.02
CA GLU A 133 21.85 -8.86 17.21
C GLU A 133 20.76 -9.94 17.17
N LEU A 134 20.09 -10.16 18.31
CA LEU A 134 18.95 -11.07 18.42
C LEU A 134 17.79 -10.60 17.54
N ASP A 135 17.40 -9.35 17.63
CA ASP A 135 16.32 -8.76 16.79
C ASP A 135 16.61 -8.93 15.30
N LYS A 136 17.89 -8.72 14.92
CA LYS A 136 18.30 -8.96 13.54
C LYS A 136 18.20 -10.45 13.15
N ALA A 137 18.64 -11.36 14.01
CA ALA A 137 18.57 -12.80 13.75
C ALA A 137 17.12 -13.29 13.66
N VAL A 138 16.23 -12.82 14.55
CA VAL A 138 14.77 -13.08 14.52
C VAL A 138 14.18 -12.61 13.19
N LYS A 139 14.54 -11.41 12.77
CA LYS A 139 14.05 -10.85 11.52
C LYS A 139 14.54 -11.65 10.31
N ASP A 140 15.84 -11.94 10.22
CA ASP A 140 16.44 -12.64 9.08
C ASP A 140 15.84 -14.05 8.92
N GLU A 141 15.59 -14.77 10.03
CA GLU A 141 14.91 -16.06 10.04
C GLU A 141 13.46 -15.93 9.57
N ASN A 142 12.70 -15.00 10.14
CA ASN A 142 11.29 -14.80 9.82
C ASN A 142 11.11 -14.36 8.35
N ASP A 143 11.95 -13.48 7.82
CA ASP A 143 11.89 -13.06 6.42
C ASP A 143 12.18 -14.24 5.46
N ALA A 144 13.17 -15.06 5.78
CA ALA A 144 13.48 -16.25 4.99
C ALA A 144 12.34 -17.30 5.03
N LEU A 145 11.68 -17.45 6.18
CA LEU A 145 10.50 -18.31 6.34
C LEU A 145 9.32 -17.78 5.52
N LEU A 146 8.95 -16.52 5.73
CA LEU A 146 7.79 -15.90 5.08
C LEU A 146 7.92 -15.84 3.55
N ASP A 147 9.15 -15.75 3.02
CA ASP A 147 9.41 -15.80 1.59
C ASP A 147 8.89 -17.08 0.92
N MET A 148 8.83 -18.15 1.67
CA MET A 148 8.34 -19.45 1.22
C MET A 148 6.93 -19.74 1.77
N ALA A 149 6.74 -19.56 3.07
CA ALA A 149 5.50 -19.94 3.75
C ALA A 149 4.27 -19.18 3.23
N ASN A 150 4.42 -17.91 2.81
CA ASN A 150 3.33 -17.16 2.17
C ASN A 150 2.83 -17.85 0.89
N LEU A 151 3.68 -18.58 0.17
CA LEU A 151 3.31 -19.26 -1.06
C LEU A 151 2.85 -20.71 -0.84
N ILE A 152 3.60 -21.45 -0.02
CA ILE A 152 3.42 -22.92 0.12
C ILE A 152 2.86 -23.35 1.47
N GLY A 153 2.67 -22.42 2.42
CA GLY A 153 2.12 -22.73 3.75
C GLY A 153 2.92 -23.79 4.50
N GLY A 154 2.23 -24.73 5.11
CA GLY A 154 2.79 -25.83 5.88
C GLY A 154 3.77 -26.74 5.14
N PHE A 155 3.74 -26.75 3.81
CA PHE A 155 4.71 -27.54 3.04
C PHE A 155 6.17 -27.11 3.25
N VAL A 156 6.43 -25.96 3.86
CA VAL A 156 7.78 -25.52 4.21
C VAL A 156 8.49 -26.46 5.17
N CYS A 157 7.77 -27.15 6.07
CA CYS A 157 8.34 -28.07 7.06
C CYS A 157 8.33 -29.55 6.65
N VAL A 158 7.67 -29.91 5.55
CA VAL A 158 7.56 -31.30 5.09
C VAL A 158 8.92 -31.85 4.65
N LYS A 159 9.22 -33.12 4.95
CA LYS A 159 10.51 -33.74 4.57
C LYS A 159 10.78 -33.70 3.07
N ASP A 160 9.82 -34.17 2.29
CA ASP A 160 9.88 -34.10 0.81
C ASP A 160 8.87 -33.10 0.28
N VAL A 161 9.34 -31.96 -0.15
CA VAL A 161 8.51 -30.87 -0.70
C VAL A 161 8.29 -30.99 -2.22
N HIS A 162 9.05 -31.84 -2.91
CA HIS A 162 9.05 -31.94 -4.37
C HIS A 162 7.67 -32.24 -4.98
N PRO A 163 6.84 -33.15 -4.42
CA PRO A 163 5.50 -33.39 -4.97
C PRO A 163 4.62 -32.13 -4.93
N ALA A 164 4.62 -31.42 -3.80
CA ALA A 164 3.88 -30.16 -3.66
C ALA A 164 4.47 -29.05 -4.56
N GLN A 165 5.80 -28.93 -4.63
CA GLN A 165 6.49 -27.97 -5.49
C GLN A 165 6.10 -28.13 -6.96
N LYS A 166 5.97 -29.36 -7.47
CA LYS A 166 5.51 -29.61 -8.85
C LYS A 166 4.10 -29.07 -9.08
N LEU A 167 3.19 -29.28 -8.14
CA LEU A 167 1.81 -28.80 -8.24
C LEU A 167 1.75 -27.26 -8.18
N PHE A 168 2.50 -26.60 -7.28
CA PHE A 168 2.59 -25.15 -7.23
C PHE A 168 3.20 -24.55 -8.50
N LEU A 169 4.20 -25.18 -9.10
CA LEU A 169 4.76 -24.76 -10.38
C LEU A 169 3.78 -24.95 -11.53
N GLU A 170 2.97 -26.01 -11.51
CA GLU A 170 1.91 -26.25 -12.49
C GLU A 170 0.80 -25.19 -12.33
N GLU A 171 0.34 -24.92 -11.09
CA GLU A 171 -0.59 -23.83 -10.82
C GLU A 171 -0.08 -22.49 -11.37
N TYR A 172 1.18 -22.14 -11.08
CA TYR A 172 1.79 -20.92 -11.63
C TYR A 172 1.81 -20.90 -13.15
N ARG A 173 2.13 -22.05 -13.81
CA ARG A 173 2.15 -22.16 -15.27
C ARG A 173 0.77 -21.87 -15.87
N ILE A 174 -0.29 -22.43 -15.28
CA ILE A 174 -1.66 -22.22 -15.72
C ILE A 174 -2.11 -20.78 -15.46
N SER A 175 -1.82 -20.22 -14.27
CA SER A 175 -2.11 -18.81 -13.94
C SER A 175 -1.40 -17.85 -14.89
N SER A 176 -0.13 -18.12 -15.26
CA SER A 176 0.60 -17.32 -16.26
C SER A 176 -0.05 -17.40 -17.67
N ALA A 177 -0.58 -18.56 -18.07
CA ALA A 177 -1.33 -18.69 -19.32
C ALA A 177 -2.66 -17.93 -19.23
N ARG A 178 -3.37 -18.00 -18.10
CA ARG A 178 -4.61 -17.26 -17.84
C ARG A 178 -4.39 -15.75 -17.95
N VAL A 179 -3.33 -15.19 -17.36
CA VAL A 179 -2.99 -13.77 -17.46
C VAL A 179 -2.78 -13.33 -18.93
N LYS A 180 -2.14 -14.16 -19.76
CA LYS A 180 -1.98 -13.86 -21.21
C LYS A 180 -3.31 -13.80 -21.92
N GLU A 181 -4.21 -14.74 -21.66
CA GLU A 181 -5.55 -14.75 -22.29
C GLU A 181 -6.43 -13.60 -21.75
N MET A 182 -6.32 -13.22 -20.47
CA MET A 182 -7.00 -12.02 -19.93
C MET A 182 -6.55 -10.74 -20.63
N ASN A 183 -5.26 -10.58 -20.89
CA ASN A 183 -4.75 -9.42 -21.63
C ASN A 183 -5.24 -9.43 -23.09
N ARG A 184 -5.30 -10.61 -23.73
CA ARG A 184 -5.87 -10.77 -25.08
C ARG A 184 -7.34 -10.44 -25.11
N ARG A 185 -8.11 -10.92 -24.11
CA ARG A 185 -9.53 -10.61 -23.95
C ARG A 185 -9.77 -9.10 -23.87
N ALA A 186 -8.97 -8.40 -23.03
CA ALA A 186 -9.08 -6.95 -22.88
C ALA A 186 -8.81 -6.21 -24.22
N ALA A 187 -7.82 -6.65 -24.99
CA ALA A 187 -7.54 -6.06 -26.31
C ALA A 187 -8.68 -6.29 -27.32
N VAL A 188 -9.23 -7.51 -27.38
CA VAL A 188 -10.35 -7.83 -28.28
C VAL A 188 -11.61 -7.11 -27.85
N GLN A 189 -11.85 -6.97 -26.53
CA GLN A 189 -12.98 -6.20 -26.00
C GLN A 189 -12.89 -4.72 -26.43
N LEU A 190 -11.72 -4.12 -26.33
CA LEU A 190 -11.50 -2.74 -26.78
C LEU A 190 -11.76 -2.59 -28.29
N ASP A 191 -11.33 -3.57 -29.12
CA ASP A 191 -11.65 -3.59 -30.54
C ASP A 191 -13.15 -3.70 -30.81
N LEU A 192 -13.88 -4.49 -30.00
CA LEU A 192 -15.32 -4.62 -30.11
C LEU A 192 -16.05 -3.33 -29.74
N ASP A 193 -15.61 -2.71 -28.62
CA ASP A 193 -16.21 -1.45 -28.15
C ASP A 193 -16.05 -0.32 -29.20
N ASP A 194 -14.89 -0.27 -29.90
CA ASP A 194 -14.69 0.65 -31.03
C ASP A 194 -15.68 0.40 -32.16
N VAL A 195 -15.84 -0.88 -32.55
CA VAL A 195 -16.75 -1.26 -33.63
C VAL A 195 -18.21 -0.95 -33.27
N LEU A 196 -18.62 -1.20 -32.03
CA LEU A 196 -19.99 -0.90 -31.57
C LEU A 196 -20.27 0.62 -31.59
N PHE A 197 -19.28 1.42 -31.19
CA PHE A 197 -19.38 2.87 -31.26
C PHE A 197 -19.50 3.37 -32.70
N ASP A 198 -18.68 2.84 -33.61
CA ASP A 198 -18.74 3.19 -35.03
C ASP A 198 -20.10 2.78 -35.70
N ILE A 199 -20.67 1.63 -35.31
CA ILE A 199 -21.98 1.19 -35.75
C ILE A 199 -23.06 2.19 -35.30
N LYS A 200 -23.09 2.52 -34.00
CA LYS A 200 -24.05 3.48 -33.44
C LYS A 200 -23.97 4.83 -34.15
N LYS A 201 -22.76 5.36 -34.33
CA LYS A 201 -22.54 6.63 -35.05
C LYS A 201 -22.91 6.57 -36.53
N GLY A 202 -22.73 5.39 -37.17
CA GLY A 202 -23.16 5.13 -38.54
C GLY A 202 -24.68 5.10 -38.69
N GLU A 203 -25.38 4.46 -37.76
CA GLU A 203 -26.86 4.40 -37.74
C GLU A 203 -27.46 5.80 -37.52
N GLU A 204 -26.93 6.61 -36.64
CA GLU A 204 -27.33 8.03 -36.44
C GLU A 204 -27.17 8.88 -37.73
N LYS A 205 -26.19 8.53 -38.58
CA LYS A 205 -25.95 9.21 -39.88
C LYS A 205 -26.59 8.53 -41.07
N GLY A 206 -27.48 7.54 -40.86
CA GLY A 206 -28.19 6.83 -41.92
C GLY A 206 -27.28 5.96 -42.82
N LYS A 207 -26.09 5.60 -42.38
CA LYS A 207 -25.13 4.77 -43.15
C LYS A 207 -25.34 3.29 -42.89
N ASN A 208 -25.37 2.49 -43.98
CA ASN A 208 -25.54 1.04 -43.89
C ASN A 208 -24.20 0.39 -43.44
N GLY A 209 -24.08 -0.06 -42.18
CA GLY A 209 -22.87 -0.57 -41.56
C GLY A 209 -22.56 -2.06 -41.77
N GLY A 210 -22.94 -2.67 -42.91
CA GLY A 210 -22.81 -4.11 -43.13
C GLY A 210 -21.41 -4.71 -42.86
N GLY A 211 -20.35 -4.02 -43.26
CA GLY A 211 -18.97 -4.46 -42.98
C GLY A 211 -18.59 -4.42 -41.50
N LEU A 212 -19.12 -3.42 -40.76
CA LEU A 212 -18.88 -3.28 -39.31
C LEU A 212 -19.63 -4.36 -38.52
N LYS A 213 -20.87 -4.72 -38.94
CA LYS A 213 -21.64 -5.82 -38.32
C LYS A 213 -20.95 -7.18 -38.49
N ASN A 214 -20.32 -7.42 -39.62
CA ASN A 214 -19.52 -8.64 -39.83
C ASN A 214 -18.28 -8.65 -38.92
N LYS A 215 -17.63 -7.50 -38.72
CA LYS A 215 -16.48 -7.35 -37.79
C LYS A 215 -16.92 -7.54 -36.34
N GLU A 216 -18.04 -6.98 -35.93
CA GLU A 216 -18.67 -7.22 -34.63
C GLU A 216 -18.88 -8.70 -34.37
N THR A 217 -19.57 -9.41 -35.30
CA THR A 217 -19.81 -10.84 -35.15
C THR A 217 -18.55 -11.66 -34.98
N LYS A 218 -17.48 -11.32 -35.73
CA LYS A 218 -16.18 -11.98 -35.61
C LYS A 218 -15.54 -11.73 -34.24
N LEU A 219 -15.52 -10.48 -33.78
CA LEU A 219 -14.92 -10.12 -32.48
C LEU A 219 -15.67 -10.76 -31.29
N ARG A 220 -17.02 -10.84 -31.38
CA ARG A 220 -17.84 -11.56 -30.39
C ARG A 220 -17.52 -13.05 -30.36
N ALA A 221 -17.34 -13.68 -31.54
CA ALA A 221 -16.94 -15.07 -31.64
C ALA A 221 -15.52 -15.31 -31.08
N ASP A 222 -14.58 -14.37 -31.31
CA ASP A 222 -13.24 -14.45 -30.75
C ASP A 222 -13.24 -14.26 -29.22
N LEU A 223 -14.07 -13.35 -28.69
CA LEU A 223 -14.29 -13.21 -27.24
C LEU A 223 -14.84 -14.49 -26.61
N ALA A 224 -15.86 -15.08 -27.21
CA ALA A 224 -16.45 -16.33 -26.71
C ALA A 224 -15.43 -17.46 -26.63
N LYS A 225 -14.55 -17.61 -27.62
CA LYS A 225 -13.45 -18.59 -27.59
C LYS A 225 -12.42 -18.29 -26.48
N ILE A 226 -12.12 -17.02 -26.25
CA ILE A 226 -11.19 -16.63 -25.18
C ILE A 226 -11.83 -16.88 -23.83
N ASP A 227 -13.14 -16.58 -23.66
CA ASP A 227 -13.87 -16.81 -22.41
C ASP A 227 -13.98 -18.30 -22.10
N GLU A 228 -14.22 -19.16 -23.09
CA GLU A 228 -14.19 -20.62 -22.95
C GLU A 228 -12.82 -21.11 -22.48
N LYS A 229 -11.74 -20.60 -23.09
CA LYS A 229 -10.38 -20.94 -22.69
C LYS A 229 -10.03 -20.44 -21.29
N LEU A 230 -10.50 -19.26 -20.89
CA LEU A 230 -10.33 -18.74 -19.53
C LEU A 230 -11.06 -19.60 -18.50
N ALA A 231 -12.27 -20.08 -18.84
CA ALA A 231 -13.04 -21.00 -17.98
C ALA A 231 -12.31 -22.35 -17.82
N ASP A 232 -11.76 -22.91 -18.92
CA ASP A 232 -10.96 -24.13 -18.88
C ASP A 232 -9.70 -23.97 -18.00
N LEU A 233 -8.96 -22.89 -18.17
CA LEU A 233 -7.79 -22.59 -17.32
C LEU A 233 -8.17 -22.41 -15.84
N ALA A 234 -9.30 -21.80 -15.54
CA ALA A 234 -9.81 -21.68 -14.18
C ALA A 234 -10.17 -23.05 -13.58
N CYS A 235 -10.77 -23.94 -14.37
CA CYS A 235 -11.06 -25.33 -13.97
C CYS A 235 -9.75 -26.09 -13.66
N GLN A 236 -8.75 -25.99 -14.54
CA GLN A 236 -7.43 -26.62 -14.33
C GLN A 236 -6.75 -26.11 -13.06
N ILE A 237 -6.79 -24.80 -12.74
CA ILE A 237 -6.28 -24.24 -11.47
C ILE A 237 -7.03 -24.90 -10.30
N GLY A 238 -8.38 -24.99 -10.38
CA GLY A 238 -9.20 -25.63 -9.35
C GLY A 238 -8.81 -27.08 -9.10
N ASP A 239 -8.52 -27.85 -10.16
CA ASP A 239 -8.12 -29.26 -10.03
C ASP A 239 -6.74 -29.42 -9.41
N VAL A 240 -5.77 -28.56 -9.74
CA VAL A 240 -4.45 -28.54 -9.09
C VAL A 240 -4.59 -28.18 -7.60
N ARG A 241 -5.44 -27.19 -7.25
CA ARG A 241 -5.73 -26.83 -5.86
C ARG A 241 -6.35 -27.96 -5.06
N LYS A 242 -7.30 -28.71 -5.65
CA LYS A 242 -7.86 -29.92 -5.01
C LYS A 242 -6.79 -30.96 -4.72
N GLN A 243 -5.82 -31.15 -5.63
CA GLN A 243 -4.70 -32.08 -5.39
C GLN A 243 -3.82 -31.57 -4.23
N LEU A 244 -3.51 -30.27 -4.18
CA LEU A 244 -2.79 -29.66 -3.07
C LEU A 244 -3.56 -29.80 -1.76
N ASP A 245 -4.89 -29.63 -1.75
CA ASP A 245 -5.74 -29.79 -0.56
C ASP A 245 -5.78 -31.25 -0.09
N THR A 246 -5.80 -32.21 -1.02
CA THR A 246 -5.67 -33.64 -0.70
C THR A 246 -4.32 -33.97 -0.04
N MET A 247 -3.24 -33.34 -0.50
CA MET A 247 -1.93 -33.46 0.13
C MET A 247 -1.90 -32.77 1.51
N ARG A 248 -2.51 -31.61 1.69
CA ARG A 248 -2.64 -30.92 2.99
C ARG A 248 -3.36 -31.78 4.00
N ALA A 249 -4.43 -32.46 3.58
CA ALA A 249 -5.22 -33.34 4.45
C ALA A 249 -4.39 -34.48 5.06
N GLN A 250 -3.30 -34.91 4.40
CA GLN A 250 -2.38 -35.95 4.95
C GLN A 250 -1.60 -35.43 6.17
N TYR A 251 -1.49 -34.12 6.35
CA TYR A 251 -0.79 -33.46 7.45
C TYR A 251 -1.73 -32.80 8.47
N ALA A 252 -3.04 -33.07 8.41
CA ALA A 252 -4.06 -32.44 9.27
C ALA A 252 -3.81 -32.61 10.79
N GLY A 253 -3.04 -33.67 11.19
CA GLY A 253 -2.65 -33.91 12.59
C GLY A 253 -1.26 -33.39 12.98
N ASP A 254 -0.53 -32.77 12.07
CA ASP A 254 0.82 -32.23 12.31
C ASP A 254 0.75 -30.79 12.79
N ALA A 255 1.13 -30.55 14.05
CA ALA A 255 1.10 -29.22 14.68
C ALA A 255 2.08 -28.25 14.02
N ASP A 256 3.24 -28.71 13.55
CA ASP A 256 4.20 -27.87 12.84
C ASP A 256 3.66 -27.48 11.47
N PHE A 257 3.04 -28.40 10.74
CA PHE A 257 2.38 -28.09 9.48
C PHE A 257 1.28 -27.04 9.66
N ALA A 258 0.39 -27.24 10.63
CA ALA A 258 -0.69 -26.30 10.93
C ALA A 258 -0.17 -24.90 11.29
N ARG A 259 0.90 -24.84 12.10
CA ARG A 259 1.57 -23.58 12.47
C ARG A 259 2.05 -22.77 11.25
N TYR A 260 2.65 -23.44 10.27
CA TYR A 260 3.15 -22.76 9.07
C TYR A 260 2.08 -22.57 8.00
N GLU A 261 1.01 -23.38 7.98
CA GLU A 261 -0.10 -23.21 7.03
C GLU A 261 -0.86 -21.89 7.26
N VAL A 262 -0.98 -21.44 8.51
CA VAL A 262 -1.56 -20.12 8.85
C VAL A 262 -0.79 -18.96 8.24
N LEU A 263 0.49 -19.14 7.90
CA LEU A 263 1.33 -18.10 7.27
C LEU A 263 1.10 -17.98 5.76
N ARG A 264 0.30 -18.88 5.16
CA ARG A 264 -0.03 -18.79 3.74
C ARG A 264 -0.81 -17.51 3.48
N ASP A 265 -0.38 -16.77 2.45
CA ASP A 265 -0.91 -15.46 2.12
C ASP A 265 -1.08 -15.33 0.59
N GLU A 266 -2.26 -14.95 0.15
CA GLU A 266 -2.60 -14.81 -1.27
C GLU A 266 -2.31 -13.39 -1.80
N GLY A 267 -1.83 -12.50 -0.96
CA GLY A 267 -1.45 -11.13 -1.32
C GLY A 267 -0.25 -11.09 -2.27
N ILE A 268 -0.14 -10.01 -3.01
CA ILE A 268 0.99 -9.73 -3.90
C ILE A 268 2.02 -8.93 -3.12
N ASP A 269 3.24 -9.46 -2.95
CA ASP A 269 4.35 -8.71 -2.36
C ASP A 269 4.89 -7.68 -3.37
N LEU A 270 4.52 -6.41 -3.17
CA LEU A 270 4.90 -5.30 -4.05
C LEU A 270 6.41 -5.10 -4.14
N ALA A 271 7.15 -5.38 -3.05
CA ALA A 271 8.60 -5.20 -3.00
C ALA A 271 9.36 -6.13 -3.94
N ARG A 272 8.78 -7.29 -4.27
CA ARG A 272 9.40 -8.35 -5.07
C ARG A 272 9.01 -8.31 -6.54
N LEU A 273 8.11 -7.40 -6.93
CA LEU A 273 7.64 -7.28 -8.31
C LEU A 273 8.72 -6.73 -9.23
N GLU A 274 8.69 -7.18 -10.48
CA GLU A 274 9.48 -6.61 -11.56
C GLU A 274 8.83 -5.34 -12.11
N TYR A 275 9.62 -4.49 -12.79
CA TYR A 275 9.16 -3.18 -13.29
C TYR A 275 7.86 -3.26 -14.13
N ASN A 276 7.78 -4.25 -15.03
CA ASN A 276 6.60 -4.42 -15.89
C ASN A 276 5.35 -4.86 -15.11
N GLU A 277 5.54 -5.60 -14.01
CA GLU A 277 4.46 -6.04 -13.13
C GLU A 277 3.92 -4.87 -12.30
N ILE A 278 4.84 -4.06 -11.72
CA ILE A 278 4.48 -2.82 -11.01
C ILE A 278 3.74 -1.86 -11.95
N ARG A 279 4.18 -1.73 -13.21
CA ARG A 279 3.51 -0.87 -14.20
C ARG A 279 2.04 -1.23 -14.41
N ARG A 280 1.69 -2.52 -14.36
CA ARG A 280 0.29 -2.97 -14.44
C ARG A 280 -0.52 -2.57 -13.21
N LEU A 281 0.09 -2.60 -12.01
CA LEU A 281 -0.55 -2.22 -10.77
C LEU A 281 -0.65 -0.71 -10.58
N ARG A 282 0.07 0.11 -11.33
CA ARG A 282 -0.08 1.58 -11.30
C ARG A 282 -1.46 2.06 -11.69
N ARG A 283 -2.27 1.24 -12.37
CA ARG A 283 -3.68 1.52 -12.55
C ARG A 283 -4.41 1.54 -11.21
N ASP A 284 -4.13 0.59 -10.34
CA ASP A 284 -4.80 0.42 -9.05
C ASP A 284 -4.25 1.34 -7.96
N LEU A 285 -2.98 1.77 -8.11
CA LEU A 285 -2.21 2.52 -7.12
C LEU A 285 -1.86 3.90 -7.67
N GLN A 286 -2.50 4.96 -7.18
CA GLN A 286 -2.37 6.31 -7.69
C GLN A 286 -1.86 7.31 -6.63
N LEU A 287 -1.35 8.47 -7.09
CA LEU A 287 -0.83 9.54 -6.26
C LEU A 287 -1.44 10.89 -6.66
N ILE A 288 -1.99 11.59 -5.69
CA ILE A 288 -2.33 13.01 -5.79
C ILE A 288 -1.19 13.78 -5.12
N PHE A 289 -0.50 14.62 -5.90
CA PHE A 289 0.71 15.31 -5.48
C PHE A 289 0.43 16.52 -4.62
N GLN A 290 1.39 16.89 -3.77
CA GLN A 290 1.39 18.06 -2.90
C GLN A 290 1.35 19.36 -3.70
N ASP A 291 2.19 19.48 -4.74
CA ASP A 291 2.28 20.68 -5.56
C ASP A 291 1.56 20.48 -6.91
N PRO A 292 0.39 21.11 -7.09
CA PRO A 292 -0.35 21.01 -8.33
C PRO A 292 0.33 21.71 -9.52
N TYR A 293 1.30 22.62 -9.27
CA TYR A 293 2.03 23.32 -10.33
C TYR A 293 3.07 22.42 -10.99
N SER A 294 3.92 21.77 -10.18
CA SER A 294 4.99 20.92 -10.69
C SER A 294 4.50 19.56 -11.17
N SER A 295 3.30 19.14 -10.74
CA SER A 295 2.73 17.83 -11.07
C SER A 295 2.06 17.74 -12.44
N LEU A 296 1.75 18.88 -13.08
CA LEU A 296 1.08 18.96 -14.37
C LEU A 296 2.04 19.46 -15.45
N ASN A 297 2.08 18.79 -16.60
CA ASN A 297 2.89 19.24 -17.73
C ASN A 297 2.26 20.50 -18.34
N PRO A 298 2.93 21.67 -18.27
CA PRO A 298 2.36 22.95 -18.73
C PRO A 298 2.15 23.05 -20.25
N ARG A 299 2.72 22.10 -21.02
CA ARG A 299 2.59 22.02 -22.48
C ARG A 299 1.46 21.14 -22.96
N MET A 300 0.76 20.47 -22.05
CA MET A 300 -0.38 19.61 -22.36
C MET A 300 -1.68 20.28 -21.95
N THR A 301 -2.75 20.04 -22.73
CA THR A 301 -4.09 20.45 -22.35
C THR A 301 -4.63 19.59 -21.22
N VAL A 302 -5.66 20.05 -20.50
CA VAL A 302 -6.32 19.30 -19.42
C VAL A 302 -6.78 17.93 -19.91
N GLY A 303 -7.44 17.87 -21.08
CA GLY A 303 -7.88 16.60 -21.67
C GLY A 303 -6.72 15.63 -21.92
N ASN A 304 -5.58 16.13 -22.41
CA ASN A 304 -4.41 15.29 -22.64
C ASN A 304 -3.78 14.81 -21.34
N ILE A 305 -3.74 15.63 -20.29
CA ILE A 305 -3.20 15.25 -18.96
C ILE A 305 -4.04 14.14 -18.34
N ILE A 306 -5.36 14.25 -18.38
CA ILE A 306 -6.27 13.22 -17.83
C ILE A 306 -6.24 11.95 -18.70
N GLY A 307 -6.20 12.13 -20.03
CA GLY A 307 -6.20 11.04 -21.00
C GLY A 307 -4.91 10.22 -21.09
N GLU A 308 -3.76 10.77 -20.65
CA GLU A 308 -2.46 10.06 -20.72
C GLU A 308 -2.51 8.72 -19.99
N GLY A 309 -3.06 8.69 -18.77
CA GLY A 309 -3.22 7.47 -17.99
C GLY A 309 -4.15 6.45 -18.66
N LEU A 310 -5.23 6.92 -19.28
CA LEU A 310 -6.19 6.08 -19.99
C LEU A 310 -5.54 5.36 -21.19
N LEU A 311 -4.72 6.08 -21.96
CA LEU A 311 -3.96 5.49 -23.07
C LEU A 311 -2.88 4.53 -22.59
N ALA A 312 -2.13 4.91 -21.55
CA ALA A 312 -1.04 4.10 -21.01
C ALA A 312 -1.50 2.75 -20.44
N HIS A 313 -2.74 2.69 -19.94
CA HIS A 313 -3.34 1.49 -19.37
C HIS A 313 -4.34 0.78 -20.31
N GLY A 314 -4.49 1.26 -21.54
CA GLY A 314 -5.30 0.61 -22.57
C GLY A 314 -6.81 0.67 -22.34
N PHE A 315 -7.33 1.76 -21.73
CA PHE A 315 -8.77 2.00 -21.63
C PHE A 315 -9.37 2.41 -22.98
N PHE A 316 -8.61 3.14 -23.75
CA PHE A 316 -8.99 3.65 -25.07
C PHE A 316 -7.81 3.59 -26.03
N LYS A 317 -8.08 3.59 -27.31
CA LYS A 317 -7.08 3.81 -28.36
C LYS A 317 -6.81 5.29 -28.59
N LYS A 318 -5.69 5.58 -29.23
CA LYS A 318 -5.35 6.95 -29.61
C LYS A 318 -6.42 7.49 -30.59
N ASN A 319 -6.92 8.70 -30.34
CA ASN A 319 -7.97 9.38 -31.11
C ASN A 319 -9.37 8.75 -31.00
N ASP A 320 -9.66 8.00 -29.96
CA ASP A 320 -10.99 7.48 -29.66
C ASP A 320 -11.90 8.63 -29.16
N GLU A 321 -13.03 8.85 -29.84
CA GLU A 321 -13.98 9.90 -29.46
C GLU A 321 -14.64 9.62 -28.10
N ARG A 322 -14.86 8.35 -27.73
CA ARG A 322 -15.40 7.92 -26.43
C ARG A 322 -14.48 8.35 -25.28
N MET A 323 -13.17 8.41 -25.53
CA MET A 323 -12.20 8.87 -24.54
C MET A 323 -12.48 10.33 -24.16
N GLN A 324 -12.88 11.18 -25.13
CA GLN A 324 -13.20 12.58 -24.85
C GLN A 324 -14.46 12.68 -23.96
N GLU A 325 -15.51 11.91 -24.25
CA GLU A 325 -16.71 11.87 -23.42
C GLU A 325 -16.39 11.39 -22.00
N TYR A 326 -15.59 10.33 -21.88
CA TYR A 326 -15.13 9.82 -20.58
C TYR A 326 -14.31 10.84 -19.80
N ILE A 327 -13.40 11.57 -20.46
CA ILE A 327 -12.61 12.63 -19.84
C ILE A 327 -13.51 13.76 -19.34
N ILE A 328 -14.49 14.18 -20.14
CA ILE A 328 -15.45 15.22 -19.75
C ILE A 328 -16.19 14.80 -18.48
N LYS A 329 -16.73 13.58 -18.45
CA LYS A 329 -17.39 13.04 -17.26
C LYS A 329 -16.47 13.04 -16.05
N THR A 330 -15.23 12.57 -16.21
CA THR A 330 -14.23 12.55 -15.11
C THR A 330 -13.89 13.98 -14.63
N MET A 331 -13.88 14.97 -15.52
CA MET A 331 -13.71 16.36 -15.17
C MET A 331 -14.90 16.88 -14.34
N GLU A 332 -16.11 16.57 -14.76
CA GLU A 332 -17.35 16.97 -14.05
C GLU A 332 -17.41 16.32 -12.66
N ASP A 333 -17.09 15.03 -12.56
CA ASP A 333 -16.98 14.31 -11.28
C ASP A 333 -15.94 14.97 -10.32
N ALA A 334 -14.87 15.57 -10.88
CA ALA A 334 -13.89 16.35 -10.11
C ALA A 334 -14.27 17.84 -9.93
N GLY A 335 -15.48 18.24 -10.34
CA GLY A 335 -15.97 19.63 -10.23
C GLY A 335 -15.30 20.60 -11.19
N LEU A 336 -14.90 20.13 -12.38
CA LEU A 336 -14.33 20.93 -13.47
C LEU A 336 -15.34 21.03 -14.62
N ALA A 337 -15.53 22.23 -15.16
CA ALA A 337 -16.43 22.42 -16.30
C ALA A 337 -15.84 21.85 -17.59
N SER A 338 -16.69 21.26 -18.44
CA SER A 338 -16.31 20.60 -19.71
C SER A 338 -15.57 21.50 -20.69
N TYR A 339 -15.86 22.80 -20.72
CA TYR A 339 -15.18 23.77 -21.59
C TYR A 339 -13.71 24.02 -21.23
N PHE A 340 -13.23 23.47 -20.11
CA PHE A 340 -11.82 23.51 -19.74
C PHE A 340 -10.93 22.47 -20.44
N LEU A 341 -11.52 21.53 -21.18
CA LEU A 341 -10.86 20.40 -21.83
C LEU A 341 -9.61 20.79 -22.64
N HIS A 342 -9.69 21.89 -23.38
CA HIS A 342 -8.62 22.36 -24.28
C HIS A 342 -7.70 23.42 -23.68
N ARG A 343 -7.92 23.80 -22.41
CA ARG A 343 -7.08 24.78 -21.72
C ARG A 343 -5.80 24.15 -21.17
N PHE A 344 -4.81 25.00 -20.89
CA PHE A 344 -3.52 24.62 -20.35
C PHE A 344 -3.46 24.89 -18.83
N PRO A 345 -2.65 24.13 -18.06
CA PRO A 345 -2.58 24.26 -16.60
C PRO A 345 -2.29 25.68 -16.08
N HIS A 346 -1.49 26.47 -16.78
CA HIS A 346 -1.14 27.84 -16.37
C HIS A 346 -2.34 28.81 -16.37
N GLN A 347 -3.46 28.43 -17.00
CA GLN A 347 -4.68 29.25 -17.08
C GLN A 347 -5.65 29.01 -15.91
N PHE A 348 -5.23 28.23 -14.90
CA PHE A 348 -6.08 27.81 -13.78
C PHE A 348 -5.55 28.28 -12.43
N SER A 349 -6.46 28.48 -11.46
CA SER A 349 -6.11 28.70 -10.06
C SER A 349 -5.48 27.45 -9.43
N GLY A 350 -4.87 27.58 -8.25
CA GLY A 350 -4.28 26.47 -7.50
C GLY A 350 -5.30 25.34 -7.24
N GLY A 351 -6.49 25.69 -6.75
CA GLY A 351 -7.56 24.71 -6.48
C GLY A 351 -8.09 24.02 -7.75
N GLN A 352 -8.21 24.74 -8.87
CA GLN A 352 -8.58 24.12 -10.14
C GLN A 352 -7.49 23.18 -10.66
N ARG A 353 -6.20 23.49 -10.52
CA ARG A 353 -5.11 22.57 -10.87
C ARG A 353 -5.12 21.33 -9.99
N GLN A 354 -5.43 21.48 -8.71
CA GLN A 354 -5.59 20.33 -7.82
C GLN A 354 -6.72 19.42 -8.29
N ARG A 355 -7.87 19.97 -8.70
CA ARG A 355 -8.98 19.20 -9.29
C ARG A 355 -8.56 18.49 -10.59
N ILE A 356 -7.70 19.10 -11.42
CA ILE A 356 -7.13 18.41 -12.60
C ILE A 356 -6.25 17.22 -12.17
N GLY A 357 -5.43 17.39 -11.14
CA GLY A 357 -4.61 16.30 -10.57
C GLY A 357 -5.46 15.16 -10.01
N ILE A 358 -6.56 15.49 -9.33
CA ILE A 358 -7.55 14.52 -8.83
C ILE A 358 -8.19 13.79 -10.00
N ALA A 359 -8.73 14.51 -11.00
CA ALA A 359 -9.33 13.92 -12.20
C ALA A 359 -8.36 12.96 -12.92
N ARG A 360 -7.09 13.37 -13.09
CA ARG A 360 -6.05 12.52 -13.70
C ARG A 360 -5.86 11.21 -12.93
N SER A 361 -5.79 11.29 -11.60
CA SER A 361 -5.57 10.10 -10.76
C SER A 361 -6.78 9.17 -10.75
N LEU A 362 -8.00 9.72 -10.79
CA LEU A 362 -9.24 8.94 -10.73
C LEU A 362 -9.68 8.39 -12.08
N ALA A 363 -9.26 8.99 -13.20
CA ALA A 363 -9.60 8.55 -14.54
C ALA A 363 -9.31 7.05 -14.79
N VAL A 364 -8.26 6.50 -14.17
CA VAL A 364 -7.87 5.09 -14.32
C VAL A 364 -8.59 4.15 -13.35
N GLN A 365 -9.55 4.64 -12.56
CA GLN A 365 -10.34 3.88 -11.58
C GLN A 365 -9.46 3.11 -10.59
N PRO A 366 -8.67 3.82 -9.76
CA PRO A 366 -7.77 3.19 -8.80
C PRO A 366 -8.52 2.52 -7.66
N LYS A 367 -7.82 1.65 -6.91
CA LYS A 367 -8.31 1.07 -5.65
C LYS A 367 -7.70 1.78 -4.44
N PHE A 368 -6.48 2.28 -4.59
CA PHE A 368 -5.73 2.94 -3.55
C PHE A 368 -5.12 4.24 -4.06
N VAL A 369 -5.34 5.33 -3.33
CA VAL A 369 -4.82 6.66 -3.69
C VAL A 369 -4.08 7.25 -2.49
N VAL A 370 -2.83 7.63 -2.70
CA VAL A 370 -2.06 8.42 -1.74
C VAL A 370 -2.32 9.90 -2.01
N CYS A 371 -2.86 10.62 -1.05
CA CYS A 371 -3.04 12.07 -1.05
C CYS A 371 -1.86 12.69 -0.28
N ASP A 372 -0.78 13.04 -0.99
CA ASP A 372 0.45 13.59 -0.39
C ASP A 372 0.30 15.11 -0.22
N GLU A 373 -0.13 15.55 0.97
CA GLU A 373 -0.42 16.97 1.31
C GLU A 373 -1.29 17.69 0.27
N ALA A 374 -2.31 16.99 -0.23
CA ALA A 374 -3.11 17.39 -1.38
C ALA A 374 -3.87 18.73 -1.22
N VAL A 375 -3.94 19.28 -0.02
CA VAL A 375 -4.67 20.53 0.28
C VAL A 375 -3.81 21.60 0.96
N SER A 376 -2.56 21.31 1.32
CA SER A 376 -1.71 22.21 2.13
C SER A 376 -1.38 23.55 1.46
N ALA A 377 -1.39 23.60 0.13
CA ALA A 377 -1.07 24.81 -0.67
C ALA A 377 -2.30 25.62 -1.07
N LEU A 378 -3.47 25.35 -0.49
CA LEU A 378 -4.76 25.96 -0.88
C LEU A 378 -5.33 26.80 0.25
N ASP A 379 -6.16 27.78 -0.11
CA ASP A 379 -6.94 28.57 0.85
C ASP A 379 -7.93 27.70 1.62
N VAL A 380 -8.25 28.03 2.86
CA VAL A 380 -9.13 27.25 3.76
C VAL A 380 -10.47 26.89 3.13
N SER A 381 -11.10 27.83 2.42
CA SER A 381 -12.38 27.60 1.73
C SER A 381 -12.26 26.60 0.58
N ILE A 382 -11.14 26.62 -0.15
CA ILE A 382 -10.85 25.69 -1.25
C ILE A 382 -10.44 24.32 -0.67
N GLN A 383 -9.69 24.29 0.43
CA GLN A 383 -9.37 23.06 1.15
C GLN A 383 -10.63 22.27 1.51
N SER A 384 -11.61 22.93 2.14
CA SER A 384 -12.88 22.30 2.53
C SER A 384 -13.62 21.71 1.32
N GLN A 385 -13.64 22.43 0.20
CA GLN A 385 -14.25 21.92 -1.03
C GLN A 385 -13.54 20.69 -1.61
N ILE A 386 -12.20 20.65 -1.57
CA ILE A 386 -11.42 19.50 -2.06
C ILE A 386 -11.59 18.30 -1.12
N ILE A 387 -11.63 18.51 0.19
CA ILE A 387 -11.83 17.45 1.17
C ILE A 387 -13.20 16.80 0.99
N ASN A 388 -14.27 17.60 0.85
CA ASN A 388 -15.61 17.10 0.59
C ASN A 388 -15.67 16.35 -0.74
N LEU A 389 -15.06 16.88 -1.81
CA LEU A 389 -14.96 16.21 -3.10
C LEU A 389 -14.29 14.83 -2.96
N LEU A 390 -13.17 14.72 -2.22
CA LEU A 390 -12.50 13.44 -1.99
C LEU A 390 -13.35 12.46 -1.17
N ALA A 391 -14.12 12.95 -0.20
CA ALA A 391 -15.05 12.14 0.58
C ALA A 391 -16.19 11.60 -0.31
N ASP A 392 -16.81 12.45 -1.13
CA ASP A 392 -17.86 12.04 -2.07
C ASP A 392 -17.37 11.00 -3.08
N LEU A 393 -16.18 11.20 -3.66
CA LEU A 393 -15.56 10.28 -4.60
C LEU A 393 -15.17 8.95 -3.95
N LYS A 394 -14.77 8.96 -2.67
CA LYS A 394 -14.52 7.74 -1.89
C LYS A 394 -15.78 6.90 -1.79
N GLU A 395 -16.89 7.51 -1.39
CA GLU A 395 -18.17 6.80 -1.24
C GLU A 395 -18.70 6.26 -2.58
N GLN A 396 -18.65 7.09 -3.62
CA GLN A 396 -19.14 6.71 -4.95
C GLN A 396 -18.37 5.55 -5.58
N SER A 397 -17.06 5.49 -5.37
CA SER A 397 -16.15 4.55 -6.04
C SER A 397 -15.49 3.54 -5.10
N ASN A 398 -15.88 3.51 -3.82
CA ASN A 398 -15.28 2.66 -2.77
C ASN A 398 -13.75 2.76 -2.75
N LEU A 399 -13.23 4.00 -2.79
CA LEU A 399 -11.79 4.27 -2.83
C LEU A 399 -11.18 4.12 -1.44
N THR A 400 -9.94 3.66 -1.41
CA THR A 400 -9.12 3.66 -0.19
C THR A 400 -8.09 4.78 -0.28
N TYR A 401 -8.01 5.62 0.75
CA TYR A 401 -7.05 6.72 0.81
C TYR A 401 -5.97 6.50 1.87
N LEU A 402 -4.73 6.87 1.53
CA LEU A 402 -3.71 7.26 2.50
C LEU A 402 -3.61 8.78 2.45
N PHE A 403 -4.15 9.45 3.46
CA PHE A 403 -4.21 10.91 3.51
C PHE A 403 -3.08 11.45 4.37
N ILE A 404 -2.06 12.03 3.73
CA ILE A 404 -0.87 12.59 4.38
C ILE A 404 -1.07 14.10 4.54
N THR A 405 -0.97 14.59 5.76
CA THR A 405 -1.01 16.02 6.06
C THR A 405 -0.28 16.31 7.38
N HIS A 406 0.05 17.57 7.61
CA HIS A 406 0.49 18.08 8.90
C HIS A 406 -0.66 18.81 9.66
N ASP A 407 -1.82 19.00 9.03
CA ASP A 407 -3.00 19.61 9.63
C ASP A 407 -3.88 18.53 10.29
N LEU A 408 -3.87 18.52 11.61
CA LEU A 408 -4.63 17.59 12.43
C LEU A 408 -6.14 17.81 12.35
N SER A 409 -6.59 19.06 12.13
CA SER A 409 -8.02 19.37 11.99
C SER A 409 -8.60 18.73 10.73
N VAL A 410 -7.84 18.77 9.63
CA VAL A 410 -8.20 18.13 8.37
C VAL A 410 -8.29 16.62 8.54
N VAL A 411 -7.29 16.00 9.19
CA VAL A 411 -7.26 14.55 9.40
C VAL A 411 -8.41 14.09 10.30
N LYS A 412 -8.73 14.84 11.35
CA LYS A 412 -9.86 14.56 12.22
C LYS A 412 -11.17 14.44 11.45
N TYR A 413 -11.34 15.28 10.43
CA TYR A 413 -12.58 15.33 9.64
C TYR A 413 -12.68 14.19 8.62
N ILE A 414 -11.57 13.85 7.91
CA ILE A 414 -11.65 12.93 6.75
C ILE A 414 -11.26 11.49 7.08
N SER A 415 -10.52 11.24 8.17
CA SER A 415 -9.88 9.95 8.42
C SER A 415 -10.71 9.04 9.32
N ASP A 416 -10.75 7.76 8.99
CA ASP A 416 -11.32 6.69 9.83
C ASP A 416 -10.36 6.29 10.95
N ARG A 417 -9.06 6.14 10.61
CA ARG A 417 -7.96 5.86 11.53
C ARG A 417 -6.79 6.77 11.23
N ILE A 418 -5.98 7.03 12.24
CA ILE A 418 -4.83 7.91 12.13
C ILE A 418 -3.58 7.20 12.66
N GLY A 419 -2.51 7.27 11.87
CA GLY A 419 -1.17 6.91 12.29
C GLY A 419 -0.32 8.14 12.52
N VAL A 420 0.37 8.19 13.64
CA VAL A 420 1.29 9.27 14.01
C VAL A 420 2.72 8.81 13.77
N MET A 421 3.46 9.58 12.98
CA MET A 421 4.86 9.29 12.64
C MET A 421 5.82 10.28 13.29
N TYR A 422 6.89 9.74 13.85
CA TYR A 422 8.03 10.51 14.34
C TYR A 422 9.35 9.90 13.85
N LEU A 423 10.19 10.70 13.21
CA LEU A 423 11.54 10.36 12.75
C LEU A 423 11.64 8.97 12.07
N GLY A 424 10.72 8.71 11.13
CA GLY A 424 10.67 7.48 10.33
C GLY A 424 10.00 6.27 10.97
N ASN A 425 9.46 6.39 12.18
CA ASN A 425 8.73 5.33 12.88
C ASN A 425 7.27 5.70 13.10
N MET A 426 6.40 4.68 13.15
CA MET A 426 5.07 4.83 13.74
C MET A 426 5.23 4.88 15.27
N VAL A 427 4.62 5.88 15.90
CA VAL A 427 4.64 6.01 17.37
C VAL A 427 3.28 5.70 17.98
N GLU A 428 2.20 5.97 17.24
CA GLU A 428 0.84 5.65 17.67
C GLU A 428 -0.07 5.44 16.46
N LEU A 429 -1.09 4.59 16.60
CA LEU A 429 -2.12 4.32 15.61
C LEU A 429 -3.41 3.96 16.32
N ALA A 430 -4.50 4.68 16.02
CA ALA A 430 -5.82 4.38 16.55
C ALA A 430 -6.94 4.83 15.60
N ASN A 431 -8.20 4.53 15.97
CA ASN A 431 -9.34 5.18 15.36
C ASN A 431 -9.27 6.68 15.63
N THR A 432 -9.78 7.49 14.70
CA THR A 432 -9.70 8.96 14.81
C THR A 432 -10.23 9.47 16.15
N GLN A 433 -11.43 9.08 16.54
CA GLN A 433 -12.03 9.55 17.80
C GLN A 433 -11.17 9.15 19.02
N GLU A 434 -10.75 7.88 19.08
CA GLU A 434 -9.95 7.34 20.18
C GLU A 434 -8.60 8.07 20.30
N LEU A 435 -7.95 8.36 19.18
CA LEU A 435 -6.66 9.06 19.18
C LEU A 435 -6.77 10.48 19.74
N PHE A 436 -7.89 11.19 19.44
CA PHE A 436 -8.11 12.55 19.91
C PHE A 436 -8.56 12.61 21.38
N ASP A 437 -9.33 11.62 21.82
CA ASP A 437 -9.86 11.60 23.19
C ASP A 437 -8.84 11.02 24.19
N HIS A 438 -8.06 10.01 23.76
CA HIS A 438 -7.14 9.26 24.61
C HIS A 438 -5.77 9.02 23.92
N PRO A 439 -4.97 10.07 23.64
CA PRO A 439 -3.63 9.90 23.10
C PRO A 439 -2.74 9.18 24.12
N LEU A 440 -2.06 8.11 23.69
CA LEU A 440 -1.20 7.30 24.56
C LEU A 440 0.29 7.68 24.44
N HIS A 441 0.72 8.26 23.33
CA HIS A 441 2.12 8.66 23.17
C HIS A 441 2.30 10.15 23.52
N PRO A 442 3.31 10.53 24.35
CA PRO A 442 3.53 11.94 24.70
C PRO A 442 3.74 12.88 23.51
N TYR A 443 4.25 12.37 22.38
CA TYR A 443 4.36 13.15 21.16
C TYR A 443 2.98 13.43 20.53
N THR A 444 2.08 12.46 20.54
CA THR A 444 0.70 12.62 20.04
C THR A 444 -0.05 13.65 20.88
N GLU A 445 0.04 13.55 22.21
CA GLU A 445 -0.54 14.53 23.14
C GLU A 445 -0.05 15.95 22.82
N ALA A 446 1.25 16.12 22.64
CA ALA A 446 1.84 17.42 22.33
C ALA A 446 1.39 17.96 20.96
N LEU A 447 1.24 17.09 19.92
CA LEU A 447 0.69 17.48 18.63
C LEU A 447 -0.78 17.92 18.75
N MET A 448 -1.59 17.21 19.54
CA MET A 448 -3.01 17.55 19.77
C MET A 448 -3.16 18.85 20.56
N ALA A 449 -2.29 19.10 21.53
CA ALA A 449 -2.27 20.36 22.30
C ALA A 449 -1.93 21.60 21.44
N ALA A 450 -1.30 21.42 20.30
CA ALA A 450 -0.98 22.50 19.36
C ALA A 450 -2.14 22.89 18.44
N ILE A 451 -3.27 22.15 18.46
CA ILE A 451 -4.45 22.48 17.65
C ILE A 451 -5.17 23.68 18.28
N PRO A 452 -5.39 24.78 17.53
CA PRO A 452 -6.19 25.91 18.04
C PRO A 452 -7.62 25.47 18.32
N THR A 453 -8.08 25.64 19.57
CA THR A 453 -9.49 25.44 19.93
C THR A 453 -10.27 26.75 19.80
N THR A 454 -11.50 26.65 19.29
CA THR A 454 -12.43 27.79 19.26
C THR A 454 -13.17 27.96 20.58
N ASP A 455 -12.96 27.06 21.55
CA ASP A 455 -13.62 27.06 22.84
C ASP A 455 -12.89 28.00 23.80
N VAL A 456 -13.51 29.13 24.11
CA VAL A 456 -12.93 30.20 24.92
C VAL A 456 -12.82 29.80 26.41
N GLU A 457 -13.51 28.74 26.84
CA GLU A 457 -13.50 28.24 28.22
C GLU A 457 -12.40 27.19 28.48
N GLU A 458 -11.83 26.56 27.46
CA GLU A 458 -10.71 25.64 27.61
C GLU A 458 -9.37 26.40 27.62
N HIS A 459 -8.90 26.78 28.77
CA HIS A 459 -7.49 27.21 28.98
C HIS A 459 -6.55 25.99 28.88
N ARG A 460 -6.32 25.48 27.66
CA ARG A 460 -5.22 24.52 27.44
C ARG A 460 -3.90 25.27 27.47
N GLU A 461 -3.06 24.93 28.43
CA GLU A 461 -1.65 25.35 28.39
C GLU A 461 -1.00 24.84 27.10
N LEU A 462 -0.57 25.75 26.23
CA LEU A 462 0.19 25.41 25.02
C LEU A 462 1.52 24.75 25.45
N ARG A 463 1.56 23.43 25.44
CA ARG A 463 2.80 22.68 25.61
C ARG A 463 3.58 22.70 24.29
N ILE A 464 4.45 23.67 24.13
CA ILE A 464 5.34 23.75 22.97
C ILE A 464 6.38 22.62 23.12
N LEU A 465 6.51 21.80 22.08
CA LEU A 465 7.59 20.79 22.01
C LEU A 465 8.94 21.50 21.98
N GLU A 466 9.70 21.41 23.07
CA GLU A 466 11.02 21.97 23.17
C GLU A 466 12.05 21.13 22.38
N GLY A 467 13.06 21.80 21.83
CA GLY A 467 14.17 21.19 21.13
C GLY A 467 13.93 20.89 19.65
N ASP A 468 15.04 20.78 18.91
CA ASP A 468 15.06 20.50 17.47
C ASP A 468 14.80 19.02 17.17
N ILE A 469 14.25 18.75 15.97
CA ILE A 469 14.07 17.38 15.48
C ILE A 469 15.45 16.76 15.23
N PRO A 470 15.79 15.60 15.83
CA PRO A 470 17.06 14.94 15.61
C PRO A 470 17.27 14.54 14.15
N SER A 471 18.53 14.41 13.73
CA SER A 471 18.89 14.03 12.36
C SER A 471 18.44 12.59 12.02
N PRO A 472 17.75 12.36 10.91
CA PRO A 472 17.39 11.02 10.46
C PRO A 472 18.57 10.19 9.95
N VAL A 473 19.76 10.78 9.84
CA VAL A 473 21.01 10.09 9.47
C VAL A 473 21.57 9.30 10.65
N ASN A 474 21.58 9.94 11.82
CA ASN A 474 22.02 9.36 13.09
C ASN A 474 20.91 9.58 14.13
N PRO A 475 19.81 8.83 14.05
CA PRO A 475 18.72 8.98 15.00
C PRO A 475 19.19 8.59 16.41
N PRO A 476 18.59 9.17 17.47
CA PRO A 476 18.86 8.78 18.84
C PRO A 476 18.69 7.27 19.05
N GLN A 477 19.50 6.70 19.95
CA GLN A 477 19.33 5.29 20.36
C GLN A 477 18.07 5.15 21.22
N GLY A 478 17.51 3.93 21.29
CA GLY A 478 16.29 3.68 22.05
C GLY A 478 15.05 4.34 21.43
N CYS A 479 14.21 4.93 22.26
CA CYS A 479 13.06 5.71 21.81
C CYS A 479 13.53 6.98 21.08
N LYS A 480 13.20 7.14 19.82
CA LYS A 480 13.65 8.30 19.02
C LYS A 480 13.15 9.64 19.55
N PHE A 481 12.07 9.65 20.31
CA PHE A 481 11.47 10.84 20.91
C PHE A 481 12.06 11.21 22.29
N HIS A 482 12.91 10.36 22.90
CA HIS A 482 13.38 10.54 24.28
C HIS A 482 14.05 11.89 24.54
N THR A 483 14.70 12.51 23.54
CA THR A 483 15.38 13.80 23.67
C THR A 483 14.43 14.99 23.85
N ARG A 484 13.14 14.82 23.54
CA ARG A 484 12.08 15.84 23.59
C ARG A 484 10.92 15.42 24.50
N CYS A 485 11.00 14.24 25.11
CA CYS A 485 9.94 13.66 25.92
C CYS A 485 10.03 14.11 27.38
N ALA A 486 8.96 14.70 27.91
CA ALA A 486 8.89 15.08 29.32
C ALA A 486 8.86 13.87 30.27
N HIS A 487 8.42 12.69 29.77
CA HIS A 487 8.32 11.43 30.53
C HIS A 487 9.51 10.49 30.27
N CYS A 488 10.67 11.04 29.84
CA CYS A 488 11.84 10.25 29.51
C CYS A 488 12.46 9.61 30.75
N THR A 489 12.71 8.30 30.68
CA THR A 489 13.46 7.53 31.69
C THR A 489 14.72 6.90 31.08
N GLU A 490 15.56 6.23 31.89
CA GLU A 490 16.79 5.60 31.40
C GLU A 490 16.52 4.52 30.34
N ILE A 491 15.44 3.73 30.45
CA ILE A 491 15.09 2.71 29.45
C ILE A 491 14.85 3.33 28.08
N CYS A 492 14.26 4.54 28.04
CA CYS A 492 13.96 5.25 26.79
C CYS A 492 15.24 5.63 26.00
N LYS A 493 16.38 5.78 26.67
CA LYS A 493 17.65 6.13 26.04
C LYS A 493 18.35 4.92 25.40
N HIS A 494 18.03 3.71 25.86
CA HIS A 494 18.80 2.51 25.51
C HIS A 494 17.99 1.48 24.74
N ALA A 495 16.69 1.33 25.03
CA ALA A 495 15.83 0.34 24.42
C ALA A 495 14.81 0.98 23.45
N VAL A 496 14.61 0.35 22.29
CA VAL A 496 13.55 0.73 21.35
C VAL A 496 12.21 0.25 21.94
N PRO A 497 11.19 1.12 22.06
CA PRO A 497 9.90 0.69 22.57
C PRO A 497 9.25 -0.29 21.60
N GLU A 498 8.63 -1.34 22.16
CA GLU A 498 7.90 -2.33 21.39
C GLU A 498 6.58 -1.74 20.87
N TRP A 499 6.20 -2.07 19.64
CA TRP A 499 4.92 -1.74 19.06
C TRP A 499 3.83 -2.64 19.63
N LYS A 500 2.98 -2.12 20.53
CA LYS A 500 1.97 -2.87 21.28
C LYS A 500 0.56 -2.38 21.03
N GLU A 501 -0.40 -3.29 21.01
CA GLU A 501 -1.83 -3.00 21.07
C GLU A 501 -2.22 -2.86 22.54
N MET A 502 -2.61 -1.64 22.96
CA MET A 502 -3.00 -1.32 24.34
C MET A 502 -4.50 -1.45 24.54
N ALA A 503 -5.28 -1.13 23.50
CA ALA A 503 -6.72 -1.33 23.43
C ALA A 503 -7.08 -1.84 22.02
N PRO A 504 -8.27 -2.42 21.79
CA PRO A 504 -8.64 -2.96 20.48
C PRO A 504 -8.46 -1.94 19.36
N GLY A 505 -7.42 -2.15 18.52
CA GLY A 505 -7.03 -1.30 17.40
C GLY A 505 -6.35 0.02 17.80
N HIS A 506 -5.90 0.17 19.03
CA HIS A 506 -5.06 1.26 19.50
C HIS A 506 -3.66 0.76 19.82
N PHE A 507 -2.71 1.12 18.98
CA PHE A 507 -1.32 0.69 19.03
C PHE A 507 -0.42 1.85 19.42
N VAL A 508 0.58 1.59 20.26
CA VAL A 508 1.58 2.58 20.68
C VAL A 508 2.97 1.97 20.78
N ALA A 509 3.99 2.76 20.45
CA ALA A 509 5.40 2.45 20.68
C ALA A 509 5.97 3.37 21.77
N CYS A 510 5.62 3.10 23.03
CA CYS A 510 6.09 3.86 24.19
C CYS A 510 6.39 2.92 25.36
N HIS A 511 7.45 3.23 26.16
CA HIS A 511 7.73 2.52 27.40
C HIS A 511 6.79 2.94 28.54
N HIS A 512 6.26 4.17 28.45
CA HIS A 512 5.40 4.80 29.44
C HIS A 512 4.18 5.42 28.74
N PRO A 513 3.22 4.62 28.24
CA PRO A 513 2.01 5.14 27.63
C PRO A 513 1.24 6.02 28.62
N LEU A 514 0.67 7.13 28.13
CA LEU A 514 -0.19 8.00 28.93
C LEU A 514 -1.48 7.23 29.27
N GLY A 515 -2.05 7.46 30.46
CA GLY A 515 -3.29 6.80 30.91
C GLY A 515 -3.13 5.33 31.33
N GLY A 516 -1.92 4.78 31.32
CA GLY A 516 -1.64 3.50 31.97
C GLY A 516 -1.68 3.70 33.51
N GLU A 517 -2.46 2.89 34.20
CA GLU A 517 -2.34 2.81 35.66
C GLU A 517 -0.90 2.42 36.02
N GLU A 518 -0.28 3.14 36.97
CA GLU A 518 1.04 2.88 37.52
C GLU A 518 1.14 1.50 38.18
#